data_036cf93627f8aa5f7807753fd1572b1a
#
_entry.id   036cf93627f8aa5f7807753fd1572b1a
#
_cell.length_a   1.000
_cell.length_b   1.000
_cell.length_c   1.000
_cell.angle_alpha   90.00
_cell.angle_beta   90.00
_cell.angle_gamma   90.00
#
_symmetry.space_group_name_H-M   'P 1'
#
loop_
_entity.id
_entity.type
_entity.pdbx_description
1 polymer ?
#
loop_
_entity_poly.entity_id
_entity_poly.type
_entity_poly.pdbx_seq_one_letter_code
_entity_poly.pdbx_strand_id
1 'polypeptide(L)'
;MLVDNRPTSDTYIMWESLILDDKTRKQVLIPPGVGNGHLVLSDNCVFHYKWSYEGEYPDVKDQFTLKWNDPIIGVDWPTDNPILSKRDK
;
A
#
# COMPACT_ATOMS: atom_id res chain seq x y z
N MET A 1 5.06 0.60 -0.71
CA MET A 1 5.09 -0.54 0.21
C MET A 1 4.01 -1.54 -0.16
N LEU A 2 4.38 -2.78 -0.29
CA LEU A 2 3.46 -3.89 -0.59
C LEU A 2 3.56 -4.90 0.53
N VAL A 3 2.42 -5.42 1.00
CA VAL A 3 2.37 -6.42 2.07
C VAL A 3 1.49 -7.58 1.61
N ASP A 4 2.02 -8.79 1.66
CA ASP A 4 1.24 -9.97 1.34
C ASP A 4 0.28 -10.30 2.49
N ASN A 5 -1.01 -10.10 2.26
CA ASN A 5 -2.07 -10.36 3.24
C ASN A 5 -2.87 -11.64 2.93
N ARG A 6 -2.25 -12.59 2.25
CA ARG A 6 -2.87 -13.88 1.93
C ARG A 6 -2.43 -14.93 2.93
N PRO A 7 -3.31 -15.39 3.86
CA PRO A 7 -2.92 -16.27 4.97
C PRO A 7 -2.30 -17.61 4.56
N THR A 8 -2.61 -18.09 3.36
CA THR A 8 -2.08 -19.37 2.85
C THR A 8 -0.83 -19.19 1.97
N SER A 9 -0.36 -17.98 1.78
CA SER A 9 0.84 -17.70 0.98
C SER A 9 2.12 -17.97 1.77
N ASP A 10 3.15 -18.46 1.09
CA ASP A 10 4.49 -18.63 1.69
C ASP A 10 5.12 -17.31 2.12
N THR A 11 4.65 -16.20 1.55
CA THR A 11 5.14 -14.85 1.86
C THR A 11 4.16 -14.05 2.72
N TYR A 12 3.22 -14.71 3.40
CA TYR A 12 2.24 -14.05 4.26
C TYR A 12 2.92 -13.10 5.25
N ILE A 13 2.42 -11.87 5.33
CA ILE A 13 2.92 -10.74 6.14
C ILE A 13 4.32 -10.23 5.76
N MET A 14 4.96 -10.79 4.74
CA MET A 14 6.19 -10.19 4.20
C MET A 14 5.86 -8.92 3.43
N TRP A 15 6.80 -7.99 3.44
CA TRP A 15 6.62 -6.70 2.77
C TRP A 15 7.81 -6.37 1.88
N GLU A 16 7.55 -5.54 0.88
CA GLU A 16 8.56 -5.02 -0.04
C GLU A 16 8.35 -3.53 -0.27
N SER A 17 9.43 -2.80 -0.36
CA SER A 17 9.40 -1.37 -0.67
C SER A 17 9.92 -1.12 -2.07
N LEU A 18 9.29 -0.18 -2.75
CA LEU A 18 9.69 0.28 -4.07
C LEU A 18 9.69 1.80 -4.08
N ILE A 19 10.73 2.38 -4.68
CA ILE A 19 10.76 3.81 -4.94
C ILE A 19 10.34 4.04 -6.39
N LEU A 20 9.28 4.84 -6.54
CA LEU A 20 8.76 5.20 -7.85
C LEU A 20 8.98 6.70 -8.07
N ASP A 21 9.44 7.06 -9.25
CA ASP A 21 9.65 8.44 -9.64
C ASP A 21 9.30 8.65 -11.13
N ASP A 22 9.29 9.91 -11.55
CA ASP A 22 8.98 10.28 -12.92
C ASP A 22 10.10 9.96 -13.92
N LYS A 23 11.29 9.65 -13.44
CA LYS A 23 12.45 9.34 -14.27
C LYS A 23 12.51 7.88 -14.67
N THR A 24 12.22 6.97 -13.74
CA THR A 24 12.27 5.53 -13.99
C THR A 24 11.04 5.00 -14.71
N ARG A 25 9.91 5.69 -14.63
CA ARG A 25 8.64 5.35 -15.30
C ARG A 25 8.18 3.91 -15.03
N LYS A 26 8.43 3.44 -13.82
CA LYS A 26 8.03 2.09 -13.41
C LYS A 26 6.55 2.06 -13.04
N GLN A 27 5.92 0.94 -13.32
CA GLN A 27 4.58 0.63 -12.88
C GLN A 27 4.61 -0.62 -12.01
N VAL A 28 3.69 -0.71 -11.07
CA VAL A 28 3.59 -1.86 -10.17
C VAL A 28 2.23 -2.51 -10.35
N LEU A 29 2.24 -3.80 -10.70
CA LEU A 29 1.02 -4.60 -10.72
C LEU A 29 0.85 -5.27 -9.36
N ILE A 30 -0.29 -5.00 -8.71
CA ILE A 30 -0.58 -5.51 -7.37
C ILE A 30 -1.68 -6.55 -7.50
N PRO A 31 -1.40 -7.84 -7.23
CA PRO A 31 -2.42 -8.87 -7.31
C PRO A 31 -3.42 -8.79 -6.14
N PRO A 32 -4.59 -9.45 -6.26
CA PRO A 32 -5.54 -9.55 -5.16
C PRO A 32 -4.89 -10.13 -3.89
N GLY A 33 -5.28 -9.62 -2.74
CA GLY A 33 -4.77 -10.07 -1.45
C GLY A 33 -3.46 -9.43 -1.00
N VAL A 34 -2.88 -8.56 -1.83
CA VAL A 34 -1.69 -7.78 -1.47
C VAL A 34 -2.13 -6.37 -1.09
N GLY A 35 -1.82 -5.98 0.14
CA GLY A 35 -2.05 -4.62 0.62
C GLY A 35 -1.00 -3.67 0.06
N ASN A 36 -1.39 -2.42 -0.16
CA ASN A 36 -0.46 -1.41 -0.62
C ASN A 36 -0.61 -0.13 0.20
N GLY A 37 0.50 0.55 0.38
CA GLY A 37 0.56 1.87 0.98
C GLY A 37 1.64 2.68 0.31
N HIS A 38 1.53 3.98 0.39
CA HIS A 38 2.54 4.86 -0.20
C HIS A 38 2.89 5.98 0.76
N LEU A 39 4.12 6.43 0.66
CA LEU A 39 4.63 7.61 1.33
C LEU A 39 5.16 8.56 0.28
N VAL A 40 4.68 9.79 0.29
CA VAL A 40 5.17 10.85 -0.60
C VAL A 40 6.47 11.40 -0.03
N LEU A 41 7.55 11.30 -0.80
CA LEU A 41 8.89 11.78 -0.40
C LEU A 41 9.22 13.16 -0.95
N SER A 42 8.46 13.62 -1.96
CA SER A 42 8.62 14.94 -2.57
C SER A 42 7.59 15.93 -2.02
N ASP A 43 7.75 17.20 -2.31
CA ASP A 43 6.79 18.25 -1.91
C ASP A 43 5.43 18.07 -2.58
N ASN A 44 5.43 17.59 -3.83
CA ASN A 44 4.24 17.33 -4.61
C ASN A 44 4.35 15.97 -5.29
N CYS A 45 3.23 15.27 -5.40
CA CYS A 45 3.17 13.99 -6.05
C CYS A 45 1.80 13.78 -6.70
N VAL A 46 1.80 13.25 -7.91
CA VAL A 46 0.58 12.74 -8.55
C VAL A 46 0.57 11.23 -8.40
N PHE A 47 -0.40 10.72 -7.68
CA PHE A 47 -0.58 9.28 -7.48
C PHE A 47 -1.65 8.79 -8.45
N HIS A 48 -1.22 8.09 -9.51
CA HIS A 48 -2.11 7.54 -10.53
C HIS A 48 -2.19 6.02 -10.37
N TYR A 49 -3.43 5.50 -10.29
CA TYR A 49 -3.66 4.07 -10.20
C TYR A 49 -4.88 3.65 -11.01
N LYS A 50 -4.89 2.40 -11.44
CA LYS A 50 -6.02 1.76 -12.08
C LYS A 50 -6.48 0.61 -11.21
N TRP A 51 -7.76 0.47 -11.07
CA TRP A 51 -8.35 -0.60 -10.26
C TRP A 51 -9.23 -1.49 -11.14
N SER A 52 -8.98 -2.79 -11.06
CA SER A 52 -9.83 -3.79 -11.71
C SER A 52 -10.61 -4.56 -10.64
N TYR A 53 -11.91 -4.66 -10.81
CA TYR A 53 -12.81 -5.35 -9.88
C TYR A 53 -14.03 -5.84 -10.65
N GLU A 54 -14.74 -6.79 -10.08
CA GLU A 54 -16.02 -7.26 -10.60
C GLU A 54 -17.16 -6.56 -9.86
N GLY A 55 -18.22 -6.19 -10.61
CA GLY A 55 -19.40 -5.54 -10.05
C GLY A 55 -19.21 -4.06 -9.77
N GLU A 56 -19.89 -3.56 -8.75
CA GLU A 56 -19.85 -2.16 -8.37
C GLU A 56 -18.58 -1.83 -7.58
N TYR A 57 -18.14 -0.56 -7.66
CA TYR A 57 -16.99 -0.08 -6.89
C TYR A 57 -17.29 -0.25 -5.39
N PRO A 58 -16.41 -0.95 -4.65
CA PRO A 58 -16.65 -1.19 -3.23
C PRO A 58 -16.59 0.10 -2.42
N ASP A 59 -17.51 0.27 -1.51
CA ASP A 59 -17.51 1.38 -0.57
C ASP A 59 -16.25 1.31 0.33
N VAL A 60 -15.77 2.46 0.76
CA VAL A 60 -14.60 2.56 1.64
C VAL A 60 -14.73 1.69 2.88
N LYS A 61 -15.92 1.59 3.46
CA LYS A 61 -16.18 0.73 4.63
C LYS A 61 -16.01 -0.76 4.37
N ASP A 62 -16.11 -1.19 3.12
CA ASP A 62 -15.97 -2.60 2.72
C ASP A 62 -14.54 -2.95 2.30
N GLN A 63 -13.62 -1.99 2.36
CA GLN A 63 -12.21 -2.17 2.03
C GLN A 63 -11.41 -2.44 3.29
N PHE A 64 -10.49 -3.41 3.21
CA PHE A 64 -9.57 -3.70 4.30
C PHE A 64 -8.47 -2.65 4.38
N THR A 65 -8.09 -2.31 5.61
CA THR A 65 -6.94 -1.45 5.87
C THR A 65 -5.99 -2.14 6.84
N LEU A 66 -4.74 -2.26 6.45
CA LEU A 66 -3.67 -2.71 7.32
C LEU A 66 -3.11 -1.50 8.06
N LYS A 67 -2.83 -1.66 9.33
CA LYS A 67 -2.24 -0.57 10.12
C LYS A 67 -0.82 -0.30 9.61
N TRP A 68 -0.52 0.96 9.28
CA TRP A 68 0.75 1.34 8.68
C TRP A 68 1.97 0.98 9.54
N ASN A 69 1.82 1.02 10.86
CA ASN A 69 2.89 0.72 11.83
C ASN A 69 2.62 -0.56 12.63
N ASP A 70 1.93 -1.52 12.04
CA ASP A 70 1.67 -2.79 12.71
C ASP A 70 2.99 -3.49 13.03
N PRO A 71 3.29 -3.78 14.31
CA PRO A 71 4.56 -4.38 14.70
C PRO A 71 4.73 -5.82 14.21
N ILE A 72 3.65 -6.52 13.92
CA ILE A 72 3.72 -7.89 13.37
C ILE A 72 4.22 -7.86 11.94
N ILE A 73 3.78 -6.90 11.14
CA ILE A 73 4.24 -6.71 9.76
C ILE A 73 5.62 -6.08 9.75
N GLY A 74 5.83 -5.08 10.59
CA GLY A 74 7.14 -4.46 10.79
C GLY A 74 7.67 -3.70 9.59
N VAL A 75 6.81 -3.05 8.80
CA VAL A 75 7.24 -2.24 7.67
C VAL A 75 8.15 -1.11 8.16
N ASP A 76 9.32 -1.01 7.56
CA ASP A 76 10.31 0.02 7.87
C ASP A 76 10.06 1.28 7.03
N TRP A 77 9.18 2.15 7.52
CA TRP A 77 8.89 3.42 6.87
C TRP A 77 10.02 4.42 7.16
N PRO A 78 10.41 5.25 6.18
CA PRO A 78 11.48 6.24 6.39
C PRO A 78 11.05 7.46 7.21
N THR A 79 10.02 7.35 8.01
CA THR A 79 9.54 8.39 8.93
C THR A 79 8.82 7.78 10.13
N ASP A 80 8.99 8.38 11.29
CA ASP A 80 8.28 8.00 12.52
C ASP A 80 7.00 8.81 12.74
N ASN A 81 6.81 9.87 11.98
CA ASN A 81 5.70 10.82 12.18
C ASN A 81 5.05 11.22 10.85
N PRO A 82 4.42 10.27 10.13
CA PRO A 82 3.77 10.58 8.87
C PRO A 82 2.48 11.37 9.06
N ILE A 83 2.12 12.13 8.02
CA ILE A 83 0.79 12.71 7.92
C ILE A 83 -0.13 11.62 7.39
N LEU A 84 -1.17 11.29 8.15
CA LEU A 84 -2.06 10.17 7.86
C LEU A 84 -3.45 10.64 7.41
N SER A 85 -4.08 9.87 6.55
CA SER A 85 -5.50 9.99 6.28
C SER A 85 -6.31 9.55 7.51
N LYS A 86 -7.61 9.88 7.54
CA LYS A 86 -8.49 9.41 8.62
C LYS A 86 -8.56 7.89 8.70
N ARG A 87 -8.45 7.24 7.55
CA ARG A 87 -8.51 5.79 7.42
C ARG A 87 -7.28 5.10 8.01
N ASP A 88 -6.14 5.74 7.94
CA ASP A 88 -4.85 5.18 8.36
C ASP A 88 -4.50 5.46 9.82
N LYS A 89 -5.30 6.23 10.48
CA LYS A 89 -5.08 6.58 11.91
C LYS A 89 -5.42 5.46 12.90
#